data_a53c3df3e74b0e33682f033842312cf7
#
_entry.id   a53c3df3e74b0e33682f033842312cf7
#
_cell.length_a   1.000
_cell.length_b   1.000
_cell.length_c   1.000
_cell.angle_alpha   90.00
_cell.angle_beta   90.00
_cell.angle_gamma   90.00
#
_symmetry.space_group_name_H-M   'P 1'
#
loop_
_entity.id
_entity.type
_entity.pdbx_description
1 polymer ?
#
loop_
_entity_poly.entity_id
_entity_poly.type
_entity_poly.pdbx_seq_one_letter_code
_entity_poly.pdbx_strand_id
1 'polypeptide(L)'
;SIPRHGFLNLHFSLLPRWRGAAPVQRSIEAGDAVTGVTVFQLDAGMDTGPIYTMHRFALDNDITSDELFIELGELGVGAVMETLEKIERGERPQPQTSTGATRALKLSREEGRIDWALDAEQVSAKIRAFTSNPGAWTHFRGSPIKIAAPVITSEKLEPGVIVLKDKKILIGTASNALEI
;
A
#
# COMPACT_ATOMS: atom_id res chain seq x y z
N SER A 1 33.50 -8.42 3.55
CA SER A 1 33.15 -9.84 3.71
C SER A 1 31.64 -9.99 3.72
N ILE A 2 31.13 -11.03 3.07
CA ILE A 2 29.69 -11.35 3.10
C ILE A 2 29.38 -11.98 4.47
N PRO A 3 28.29 -11.59 5.17
CA PRO A 3 27.89 -12.22 6.42
C PRO A 3 27.61 -13.72 6.24
N ARG A 4 27.86 -14.52 7.30
CA ARG A 4 27.69 -15.99 7.26
C ARG A 4 26.30 -16.44 6.79
N HIS A 5 25.25 -15.69 7.12
CA HIS A 5 23.86 -15.99 6.78
C HIS A 5 23.31 -15.10 5.66
N GLY A 6 24.19 -14.35 4.95
CA GLY A 6 23.76 -13.40 3.94
C GLY A 6 23.07 -12.17 4.54
N PHE A 7 22.25 -11.49 3.72
CA PHE A 7 21.46 -10.35 4.14
C PHE A 7 19.97 -10.73 4.14
N LEU A 8 19.25 -10.24 5.13
CA LEU A 8 17.80 -10.38 5.22
C LEU A 8 17.13 -9.04 4.88
N ASN A 9 15.94 -9.12 4.34
CA ASN A 9 15.06 -7.96 4.14
C ASN A 9 13.69 -8.26 4.74
N LEU A 10 13.13 -7.28 5.45
CA LEU A 10 11.73 -7.24 5.86
C LEU A 10 10.97 -6.46 4.80
N HIS A 11 10.10 -7.14 4.06
CA HIS A 11 9.32 -6.59 2.97
C HIS A 11 7.84 -6.51 3.34
N PHE A 12 7.21 -5.38 3.09
CA PHE A 12 5.84 -5.09 3.50
C PHE A 12 4.82 -5.55 2.46
N SER A 13 4.91 -6.81 2.06
CA SER A 13 3.90 -7.53 1.29
C SER A 13 4.00 -9.04 1.52
N LEU A 14 3.02 -9.77 1.01
CA LEU A 14 3.06 -11.22 0.87
C LEU A 14 3.73 -11.60 -0.45
N LEU A 15 5.06 -11.75 -0.44
CA LEU A 15 5.81 -12.15 -1.65
C LEU A 15 5.28 -13.48 -2.21
N PRO A 16 5.20 -13.62 -3.54
CA PRO A 16 5.83 -12.81 -4.60
C PRO A 16 5.00 -11.60 -5.06
N ARG A 17 3.85 -11.31 -4.44
CA ARG A 17 3.07 -10.12 -4.79
C ARG A 17 3.78 -8.86 -4.29
N TRP A 18 3.77 -7.82 -5.10
CA TRP A 18 4.30 -6.49 -4.79
C TRP A 18 5.82 -6.44 -4.53
N ARG A 19 6.63 -7.15 -5.34
CA ARG A 19 8.10 -6.96 -5.34
C ARG A 19 8.44 -5.52 -5.74
N GLY A 20 9.31 -4.85 -5.01
CA GLY A 20 9.80 -3.50 -5.34
C GLY A 20 9.57 -2.46 -4.25
N ALA A 21 9.52 -1.17 -4.64
CA ALA A 21 9.76 -0.05 -3.74
C ALA A 21 8.54 0.45 -2.94
N ALA A 22 7.29 0.15 -3.37
CA ALA A 22 6.09 0.72 -2.76
C ALA A 22 4.98 -0.32 -2.51
N PRO A 23 5.28 -1.47 -1.86
CA PRO A 23 4.31 -2.55 -1.68
C PRO A 23 3.07 -2.13 -0.88
N VAL A 24 3.25 -1.34 0.19
CA VAL A 24 2.18 -0.86 1.07
C VAL A 24 1.16 -0.03 0.28
N GLN A 25 1.64 0.96 -0.45
CA GLN A 25 0.77 1.84 -1.23
C GLN A 25 0.07 1.07 -2.37
N ARG A 26 0.79 0.20 -3.06
CA ARG A 26 0.22 -0.58 -4.17
C ARG A 26 -0.84 -1.58 -3.71
N SER A 27 -0.72 -2.15 -2.52
CA SER A 27 -1.76 -3.04 -1.98
C SER A 27 -3.06 -2.30 -1.67
N ILE A 28 -2.98 -1.08 -1.09
CA ILE A 28 -4.15 -0.23 -0.85
C ILE A 28 -4.76 0.24 -2.18
N GLU A 29 -3.94 0.77 -3.09
CA GLU A 29 -4.39 1.26 -4.40
C GLU A 29 -5.11 0.18 -5.22
N ALA A 30 -4.65 -1.06 -5.11
CA ALA A 30 -5.25 -2.21 -5.80
C ALA A 30 -6.51 -2.76 -5.11
N GLY A 31 -6.88 -2.27 -3.92
CA GLY A 31 -8.00 -2.79 -3.14
C GLY A 31 -7.78 -4.22 -2.65
N ASP A 32 -6.54 -4.59 -2.33
CA ASP A 32 -6.25 -5.91 -1.79
C ASP A 32 -6.97 -6.11 -0.44
N ALA A 33 -7.62 -7.25 -0.24
CA ALA A 33 -8.26 -7.57 1.05
C ALA A 33 -7.26 -8.04 2.12
N VAL A 34 -6.05 -8.43 1.70
CA VAL A 34 -5.00 -8.98 2.57
C VAL A 34 -3.64 -8.55 2.06
N THR A 35 -2.82 -8.08 2.97
CA THR A 35 -1.38 -7.83 2.77
C THR A 35 -0.59 -8.53 3.87
N GLY A 36 0.62 -8.09 4.17
CA GLY A 36 1.40 -8.63 5.27
C GLY A 36 2.87 -8.28 5.19
N VAL A 37 3.67 -9.05 5.89
CA VAL A 37 5.12 -8.91 5.90
C VAL A 37 5.79 -10.22 5.49
N THR A 38 6.91 -10.10 4.80
CA THR A 38 7.76 -11.23 4.41
C THR A 38 9.19 -10.95 4.81
N VAL A 39 9.81 -11.85 5.57
CA VAL A 39 11.26 -11.83 5.82
C VAL A 39 11.89 -12.86 4.90
N PHE A 40 12.81 -12.39 4.05
CA PHE A 40 13.47 -13.21 3.05
C PHE A 40 14.96 -12.91 2.96
N GLN A 41 15.74 -13.84 2.42
CA GLN A 41 17.16 -13.67 2.17
C GLN A 41 17.35 -12.97 0.83
N LEU A 42 18.20 -11.94 0.79
CA LEU A 42 18.49 -11.23 -0.46
C LEU A 42 19.25 -12.13 -1.44
N ASP A 43 18.88 -12.02 -2.70
CA ASP A 43 19.59 -12.60 -3.86
C ASP A 43 19.94 -11.50 -4.88
N ALA A 44 20.30 -11.86 -6.09
CA ALA A 44 20.66 -10.92 -7.15
C ALA A 44 19.43 -10.24 -7.81
N GLY A 45 18.22 -10.75 -7.57
CA GLY A 45 16.99 -10.20 -8.12
C GLY A 45 16.33 -9.18 -7.21
N MET A 46 15.32 -8.49 -7.72
CA MET A 46 14.52 -7.55 -6.91
C MET A 46 13.46 -8.33 -6.13
N ASP A 47 13.69 -8.49 -4.83
CA ASP A 47 12.81 -9.16 -3.86
C ASP A 47 12.43 -10.59 -4.29
N THR A 48 13.37 -11.31 -4.92
CA THR A 48 13.15 -12.66 -5.44
C THR A 48 13.71 -13.78 -4.56
N GLY A 49 14.47 -13.42 -3.54
CA GLY A 49 15.17 -14.36 -2.69
C GLY A 49 14.25 -15.27 -1.86
N PRO A 50 14.79 -16.37 -1.33
CA PRO A 50 14.01 -17.36 -0.61
C PRO A 50 13.48 -16.83 0.74
N ILE A 51 12.28 -17.26 1.12
CA ILE A 51 11.50 -16.75 2.26
C ILE A 51 11.76 -17.58 3.52
N TYR A 52 12.01 -16.91 4.64
CA TYR A 52 12.05 -17.50 5.98
C TYR A 52 10.69 -17.46 6.68
N THR A 53 10.03 -16.30 6.68
CA THR A 53 8.81 -16.08 7.46
C THR A 53 7.88 -15.16 6.69
N MET A 54 6.57 -15.42 6.81
CA MET A 54 5.53 -14.59 6.20
C MET A 54 4.33 -14.51 7.14
N HIS A 55 3.91 -13.29 7.49
CA HIS A 55 2.72 -13.05 8.29
C HIS A 55 1.69 -12.25 7.51
N ARG A 56 0.43 -12.66 7.61
CA ARG A 56 -0.71 -12.02 6.92
C ARG A 56 -1.31 -10.94 7.80
N PHE A 57 -1.81 -9.89 7.15
CA PHE A 57 -2.55 -8.79 7.74
C PHE A 57 -3.84 -8.55 6.92
N ALA A 58 -5.00 -8.58 7.55
CA ALA A 58 -6.27 -8.23 6.91
C ALA A 58 -6.30 -6.72 6.67
N LEU A 59 -6.54 -6.31 5.44
CA LEU A 59 -6.49 -4.90 5.05
C LEU A 59 -7.89 -4.31 5.21
N ASP A 60 -8.01 -3.34 6.10
CA ASP A 60 -9.23 -2.59 6.28
C ASP A 60 -9.44 -1.62 5.11
N ASN A 61 -10.71 -1.46 4.69
CA ASN A 61 -11.06 -0.62 3.55
C ASN A 61 -10.80 0.88 3.78
N ASP A 62 -10.61 1.32 5.02
CA ASP A 62 -10.41 2.73 5.36
C ASP A 62 -8.95 3.07 5.73
N ILE A 63 -8.08 2.07 5.85
CA ILE A 63 -6.70 2.26 6.26
C ILE A 63 -5.91 3.10 5.24
N THR A 64 -5.12 4.04 5.73
CA THR A 64 -4.17 4.82 4.93
C THR A 64 -2.81 4.12 4.86
N SER A 65 -1.95 4.54 3.92
CA SER A 65 -0.60 3.97 3.86
C SER A 65 0.24 4.30 5.09
N ASP A 66 0.04 5.46 5.72
CA ASP A 66 0.78 5.84 6.93
C ASP A 66 0.41 4.92 8.11
N GLU A 67 -0.88 4.65 8.30
CA GLU A 67 -1.38 3.72 9.32
C GLU A 67 -0.90 2.28 9.04
N LEU A 68 -1.02 1.83 7.79
CA LEU A 68 -0.58 0.50 7.41
C LEU A 68 0.93 0.29 7.60
N PHE A 69 1.77 1.32 7.41
CA PHE A 69 3.19 1.24 7.73
C PHE A 69 3.45 0.98 9.21
N ILE A 70 2.65 1.56 10.12
CA ILE A 70 2.76 1.33 11.56
C ILE A 70 2.40 -0.11 11.89
N GLU A 71 1.24 -0.59 11.43
CA GLU A 71 0.75 -1.95 11.67
C GLU A 71 1.72 -3.03 11.15
N LEU A 72 2.19 -2.86 9.90
CA LEU A 72 3.15 -3.79 9.32
C LEU A 72 4.54 -3.70 9.96
N GLY A 73 4.90 -2.52 10.49
CA GLY A 73 6.12 -2.35 11.27
C GLY A 73 6.09 -3.18 12.55
N GLU A 74 5.00 -3.13 13.31
CA GLU A 74 4.81 -3.93 14.52
C GLU A 74 4.78 -5.44 14.21
N LEU A 75 4.00 -5.84 13.21
CA LEU A 75 3.95 -7.23 12.73
C LEU A 75 5.33 -7.73 12.28
N GLY A 76 6.09 -6.85 11.65
CA GLY A 76 7.44 -7.11 11.13
C GLY A 76 8.45 -7.45 12.20
N VAL A 77 8.35 -6.84 13.38
CA VAL A 77 9.23 -7.16 14.51
C VAL A 77 9.11 -8.64 14.88
N GLY A 78 7.88 -9.14 15.02
CA GLY A 78 7.63 -10.56 15.32
C GLY A 78 8.16 -11.48 14.22
N ALA A 79 7.95 -11.12 12.96
CA ALA A 79 8.43 -11.91 11.82
C ALA A 79 9.96 -11.98 11.74
N VAL A 80 10.65 -10.88 12.08
CA VAL A 80 12.12 -10.87 12.15
C VAL A 80 12.62 -11.73 13.29
N MET A 81 12.05 -11.63 14.49
CA MET A 81 12.44 -12.45 15.63
C MET A 81 12.27 -13.94 15.35
N GLU A 82 11.12 -14.34 14.80
CA GLU A 82 10.88 -15.72 14.36
C GLU A 82 11.91 -16.18 13.32
N THR A 83 12.28 -15.31 12.39
CA THR A 83 13.30 -15.61 11.38
C THR A 83 14.68 -15.86 12.03
N LEU A 84 15.07 -15.04 13.00
CA LEU A 84 16.36 -15.23 13.70
C LEU A 84 16.40 -16.55 14.45
N GLU A 85 15.32 -16.93 15.14
CA GLU A 85 15.20 -18.24 15.79
C GLU A 85 15.28 -19.40 14.81
N LYS A 86 14.65 -19.30 13.62
CA LYS A 86 14.78 -20.29 12.55
C LYS A 86 16.22 -20.46 12.10
N ILE A 87 16.94 -19.35 11.90
CA ILE A 87 18.34 -19.36 11.52
C ILE A 87 19.21 -20.03 12.59
N GLU A 88 18.98 -19.73 13.88
CA GLU A 88 19.70 -20.35 14.99
C GLU A 88 19.49 -21.87 15.06
N ARG A 89 18.28 -22.34 14.72
CA ARG A 89 17.96 -23.77 14.60
C ARG A 89 18.51 -24.42 13.33
N GLY A 90 19.16 -23.65 12.45
CA GLY A 90 19.73 -24.13 11.19
C GLY A 90 18.68 -24.38 10.10
N GLU A 91 17.48 -23.83 10.23
CA GLU A 91 16.43 -23.92 9.21
C GLU A 91 16.82 -23.11 7.96
N ARG A 92 16.42 -23.62 6.80
CA ARG A 92 16.70 -22.96 5.51
C ARG A 92 15.46 -22.26 4.98
N PRO A 93 15.63 -21.09 4.31
CA PRO A 93 14.51 -20.41 3.69
C PRO A 93 13.98 -21.20 2.49
N GLN A 94 12.71 -21.01 2.17
CA GLN A 94 12.03 -21.69 1.06
C GLN A 94 12.04 -20.82 -0.20
N PRO A 95 12.30 -21.39 -1.38
CA PRO A 95 12.24 -20.65 -2.64
C PRO A 95 10.89 -19.99 -2.86
N GLN A 96 10.90 -18.77 -3.42
CA GLN A 96 9.67 -18.13 -3.87
C GLN A 96 9.13 -18.79 -5.14
N THR A 97 7.80 -18.89 -5.24
CA THR A 97 7.14 -19.15 -6.51
C THR A 97 7.18 -17.92 -7.43
N SER A 98 7.12 -18.12 -8.75
CA SER A 98 6.88 -17.03 -9.70
C SER A 98 5.39 -16.78 -9.95
N THR A 99 4.53 -17.72 -9.58
CA THR A 99 3.07 -17.59 -9.76
C THR A 99 2.51 -16.47 -8.86
N GLY A 100 1.77 -15.54 -9.46
CA GLY A 100 1.20 -14.40 -8.75
C GLY A 100 2.18 -13.26 -8.46
N ALA A 101 3.40 -13.31 -9.02
CA ALA A 101 4.36 -12.24 -8.85
C ALA A 101 3.89 -10.94 -9.53
N THR A 102 3.90 -9.84 -8.78
CA THR A 102 3.60 -8.49 -9.27
C THR A 102 4.67 -7.51 -8.83
N ARG A 103 4.69 -6.33 -9.44
CA ARG A 103 5.67 -5.29 -9.13
C ARG A 103 5.02 -4.10 -8.43
N ALA A 104 5.71 -3.59 -7.42
CA ALA A 104 5.39 -2.37 -6.69
C ALA A 104 6.39 -1.28 -7.09
N LEU A 105 6.13 -0.61 -8.21
CA LEU A 105 6.97 0.50 -8.66
C LEU A 105 6.87 1.68 -7.68
N LYS A 106 8.01 2.39 -7.54
CA LYS A 106 8.06 3.63 -6.75
C LYS A 106 6.98 4.60 -7.22
N LEU A 107 6.30 5.24 -6.27
CA LEU A 107 5.29 6.25 -6.57
C LEU A 107 5.93 7.53 -7.13
N SER A 108 5.26 8.14 -8.09
CA SER A 108 5.58 9.48 -8.57
C SER A 108 4.52 10.47 -8.11
N ARG A 109 4.86 11.77 -8.17
CA ARG A 109 3.90 12.84 -7.88
C ARG A 109 2.74 12.83 -8.88
N GLU A 110 3.05 12.57 -10.15
CA GLU A 110 2.06 12.55 -11.24
C GLU A 110 1.02 11.45 -11.02
N GLU A 111 1.41 10.28 -10.56
CA GLU A 111 0.48 9.20 -10.21
C GLU A 111 -0.46 9.58 -9.06
N GLY A 112 -0.05 10.50 -8.18
CA GLY A 112 -0.90 11.04 -7.11
C GLY A 112 -2.02 11.97 -7.60
N ARG A 113 -2.07 12.34 -8.89
CA ARG A 113 -3.17 13.11 -9.44
C ARG A 113 -4.45 12.31 -9.43
N ILE A 114 -5.49 12.88 -8.81
CA ILE A 114 -6.79 12.24 -8.69
C ILE A 114 -7.54 12.35 -10.02
N ASP A 115 -8.05 11.22 -10.51
CA ASP A 115 -8.99 11.16 -11.62
C ASP A 115 -10.41 10.97 -11.04
N TRP A 116 -11.19 12.03 -11.03
CA TRP A 116 -12.56 12.02 -10.50
C TRP A 116 -13.56 11.26 -11.38
N ALA A 117 -13.16 10.87 -12.61
CA ALA A 117 -13.99 10.04 -13.49
C ALA A 117 -13.96 8.54 -13.14
N LEU A 118 -13.17 8.14 -12.14
CA LEU A 118 -13.17 6.79 -11.57
C LEU A 118 -14.26 6.65 -10.49
N ASP A 119 -14.55 5.40 -10.10
CA ASP A 119 -15.49 5.10 -9.01
C ASP A 119 -14.97 5.57 -7.65
N ALA A 120 -15.89 5.82 -6.72
CA ALA A 120 -15.57 6.34 -5.38
C ALA A 120 -14.57 5.47 -4.63
N GLU A 121 -14.67 4.15 -4.73
CA GLU A 121 -13.76 3.18 -4.14
C GLU A 121 -12.35 3.32 -4.69
N GLN A 122 -12.21 3.48 -6.01
CA GLN A 122 -10.91 3.66 -6.68
C GLN A 122 -10.27 5.00 -6.30
N VAL A 123 -11.07 6.08 -6.28
CA VAL A 123 -10.59 7.41 -5.87
C VAL A 123 -10.21 7.41 -4.39
N SER A 124 -11.03 6.83 -3.52
CA SER A 124 -10.73 6.69 -2.10
C SER A 124 -9.45 5.88 -1.88
N ALA A 125 -9.30 4.72 -2.52
CA ALA A 125 -8.10 3.90 -2.45
C ALA A 125 -6.84 4.66 -2.91
N LYS A 126 -6.94 5.44 -4.00
CA LYS A 126 -5.86 6.31 -4.47
C LYS A 126 -5.46 7.33 -3.41
N ILE A 127 -6.42 8.03 -2.80
CA ILE A 127 -6.16 9.05 -1.77
C ILE A 127 -5.48 8.41 -0.56
N ARG A 128 -6.00 7.29 -0.06
CA ARG A 128 -5.45 6.56 1.10
C ARG A 128 -4.06 5.98 0.83
N ALA A 129 -3.85 5.41 -0.36
CA ALA A 129 -2.55 4.85 -0.77
C ALA A 129 -1.45 5.91 -0.84
N PHE A 130 -1.78 7.13 -1.23
CA PHE A 130 -0.83 8.24 -1.38
C PHE A 130 -0.69 9.11 -0.13
N THR A 131 -1.45 8.86 0.93
CA THR A 131 -1.37 9.57 2.22
C THR A 131 -0.13 9.10 2.99
N SER A 132 0.74 9.96 3.46
CA SER A 132 0.84 11.41 3.27
C SER A 132 1.80 11.79 2.15
N ASN A 133 2.62 10.85 1.68
CA ASN A 133 3.70 11.07 0.73
C ASN A 133 3.62 10.10 -0.46
N PRO A 134 3.59 10.61 -1.71
CA PRO A 134 3.71 12.01 -2.15
C PRO A 134 2.46 12.86 -1.90
N GLY A 135 1.34 12.28 -1.53
CA GLY A 135 0.03 12.88 -1.37
C GLY A 135 -0.79 12.80 -2.67
N ALA A 136 -2.06 12.40 -2.54
CA ALA A 136 -3.02 12.52 -3.63
C ALA A 136 -3.39 14.00 -3.81
N TRP A 137 -3.56 14.44 -5.05
CA TRP A 137 -3.77 15.86 -5.34
C TRP A 137 -4.69 16.09 -6.54
N THR A 138 -5.30 17.26 -6.57
CA THR A 138 -6.11 17.75 -7.69
C THR A 138 -5.88 19.24 -7.90
N HIS A 139 -6.48 19.82 -8.94
CA HIS A 139 -6.50 21.28 -9.12
C HIS A 139 -7.82 21.85 -8.63
N PHE A 140 -7.72 22.92 -7.85
CA PHE A 140 -8.86 23.74 -7.47
C PHE A 140 -8.57 25.21 -7.80
N ARG A 141 -9.39 25.83 -8.63
CA ARG A 141 -9.23 27.21 -9.11
C ARG A 141 -7.82 27.50 -9.67
N GLY A 142 -7.27 26.52 -10.43
CA GLY A 142 -5.95 26.65 -11.05
C GLY A 142 -4.75 26.33 -10.16
N SER A 143 -4.95 26.08 -8.86
CA SER A 143 -3.88 25.73 -7.92
C SER A 143 -3.95 24.24 -7.54
N PRO A 144 -2.80 23.54 -7.42
CA PRO A 144 -2.77 22.17 -6.91
C PRO A 144 -3.05 22.16 -5.41
N ILE A 145 -3.95 21.29 -4.98
CA ILE A 145 -4.25 21.03 -3.57
C ILE A 145 -4.13 19.53 -3.28
N LYS A 146 -3.66 19.17 -2.10
CA LYS A 146 -3.66 17.78 -1.63
C LYS A 146 -5.01 17.45 -1.01
N ILE A 147 -5.44 16.22 -1.21
CA ILE A 147 -6.67 15.66 -0.66
C ILE A 147 -6.28 14.50 0.27
N ALA A 148 -6.95 14.41 1.43
CA ALA A 148 -6.79 13.34 2.40
C ALA A 148 -8.13 12.98 3.05
N ALA A 149 -8.15 11.89 3.81
CA ALA A 149 -9.28 11.43 4.62
C ALA A 149 -10.62 11.32 3.86
N PRO A 150 -10.67 10.61 2.72
CA PRO A 150 -11.89 10.48 1.93
C PRO A 150 -12.91 9.60 2.64
N VAL A 151 -14.16 10.04 2.67
CA VAL A 151 -15.30 9.22 3.14
C VAL A 151 -16.30 9.05 2.00
N ILE A 152 -16.61 7.79 1.63
CA ILE A 152 -17.60 7.50 0.60
C ILE A 152 -18.99 7.78 1.16
N THR A 153 -19.76 8.57 0.44
CA THR A 153 -21.15 8.94 0.82
C THR A 153 -22.19 8.21 -0.04
N SER A 154 -23.46 8.35 0.28
CA SER A 154 -24.57 7.91 -0.58
C SER A 154 -24.98 8.96 -1.62
N GLU A 155 -24.45 10.17 -1.54
CA GLU A 155 -24.76 11.27 -2.47
C GLU A 155 -24.17 10.99 -3.86
N LYS A 156 -24.86 11.45 -4.88
CA LYS A 156 -24.41 11.36 -6.28
C LYS A 156 -24.22 12.76 -6.85
N LEU A 157 -23.03 13.00 -7.35
CA LEU A 157 -22.65 14.25 -8.03
C LEU A 157 -21.87 13.88 -9.31
N GLU A 158 -21.98 14.72 -10.33
CA GLU A 158 -21.16 14.55 -11.52
C GLU A 158 -19.65 14.59 -11.17
N PRO A 159 -18.80 13.79 -11.85
CA PRO A 159 -17.37 13.75 -11.57
C PRO A 159 -16.70 15.09 -11.52
N GLY A 160 -15.98 15.37 -10.42
CA GLY A 160 -15.27 16.63 -10.20
C GLY A 160 -16.13 17.82 -9.78
N VAL A 161 -17.45 17.67 -9.68
CA VAL A 161 -18.34 18.71 -9.14
C VAL A 161 -18.15 18.79 -7.64
N ILE A 162 -17.95 20.00 -7.13
CA ILE A 162 -17.73 20.28 -5.70
C ILE A 162 -18.97 20.96 -5.13
N VAL A 163 -19.49 20.42 -4.03
CA VAL A 163 -20.63 20.99 -3.30
C VAL A 163 -20.28 21.14 -1.83
N LEU A 164 -20.62 22.28 -1.25
CA LEU A 164 -20.61 22.49 0.20
C LEU A 164 -22.02 22.23 0.74
N LYS A 165 -22.17 21.17 1.55
CA LYS A 165 -23.43 20.76 2.17
C LYS A 165 -23.17 20.47 3.65
N ASP A 166 -23.94 21.09 4.53
CA ASP A 166 -23.86 20.89 6.01
C ASP A 166 -22.43 21.06 6.57
N LYS A 167 -21.69 22.03 6.06
CA LYS A 167 -20.27 22.31 6.39
C LYS A 167 -19.28 21.24 5.92
N LYS A 168 -19.70 20.28 5.09
CA LYS A 168 -18.88 19.23 4.50
C LYS A 168 -18.65 19.51 3.04
N ILE A 169 -17.45 19.24 2.55
CA ILE A 169 -17.12 19.37 1.14
C ILE A 169 -17.34 18.00 0.49
N LEU A 170 -18.22 17.98 -0.49
CA LEU A 170 -18.49 16.78 -1.30
C LEU A 170 -17.91 16.97 -2.69
N ILE A 171 -17.25 15.93 -3.20
CA ILE A 171 -16.71 15.92 -4.57
C ILE A 171 -17.24 14.69 -5.29
N GLY A 172 -17.84 14.91 -6.48
CA GLY A 172 -18.41 13.86 -7.30
C GLY A 172 -17.35 12.93 -7.90
N THR A 173 -17.68 11.64 -8.02
CA THR A 173 -16.94 10.61 -8.76
C THR A 173 -17.86 9.96 -9.79
N ALA A 174 -17.38 8.94 -10.51
CA ALA A 174 -18.25 8.20 -11.44
C ALA A 174 -19.39 7.41 -10.75
N SER A 175 -19.31 7.16 -9.44
CA SER A 175 -20.34 6.46 -8.69
C SER A 175 -20.97 7.33 -7.59
N ASN A 176 -20.31 7.46 -6.46
CA ASN A 176 -20.78 8.20 -5.29
C ASN A 176 -19.85 9.39 -5.00
N ALA A 177 -20.36 10.44 -4.37
CA ALA A 177 -19.53 11.55 -3.93
C ALA A 177 -18.66 11.14 -2.73
N LEU A 178 -17.45 11.72 -2.67
CA LEU A 178 -16.58 11.65 -1.52
C LEU A 178 -16.73 12.91 -0.68
N GLU A 179 -16.89 12.74 0.62
CA GLU A 179 -16.66 13.78 1.62
C GLU A 179 -15.15 13.88 1.87
N ILE A 180 -14.63 15.13 1.91
CA ILE A 180 -13.22 15.42 2.08
C ILE A 180 -13.04 16.39 3.24
#